data_d962a68805e0568e557fd7a23507dc0f
#
_entry.id   d962a68805e0568e557fd7a23507dc0f
#
_cell.length_a   1.000
_cell.length_b   1.000
_cell.length_c   1.000
_cell.angle_alpha   90.00
_cell.angle_beta   90.00
_cell.angle_gamma   90.00
#
_symmetry.space_group_name_H-M   'P 1'
#
loop_
_entity.id
_entity.type
_entity.pdbx_description
1 polymer ?
#
loop_
_entity_poly.entity_id
_entity_poly.type
_entity_poly.pdbx_seq_one_letter_code
_entity_poly.pdbx_strand_id
1 'polypeptide(L)'
;MRQLPIPYYESFMHHILLSGYKKISLVVLLATIQLVPVHIAFSAEVELRPEQISNAIEQAKNWLLRQQSPNGTWKSAMRTDETVVGATALVVLALANAGVDADEPAMKKSLTWLREQTPTDTYSVSLQTQALAMVSPKQDLAILERNARWLEDRQSNGPGVTGGWSYGANRSGADNSNSQFAILGLHEAQRAGVQINPNVWKLSQKYWEAAQRLDGSWSYTAGGGSGTGSMTCAGIASIWITNEHTERPDAFVNGSNISCCGGGSSTKPLEDGLRWLGKNFSVTRNPPGGQQWLRYYLYGLERVGRFTARRF
;
A
#
# COMPACT_ATOMS: atom_id res chain seq x y z
N MET A 1 33.30 5.13 29.88
CA MET A 1 33.46 4.39 31.16
C MET A 1 32.18 3.69 31.54
N ARG A 2 32.36 2.39 31.84
CA ARG A 2 31.43 1.41 32.41
C ARG A 2 30.39 0.79 31.49
N GLN A 3 30.83 -0.33 30.92
CA GLN A 3 30.03 -1.51 30.56
C GLN A 3 29.39 -2.13 31.78
N LEU A 4 28.21 -2.69 31.68
CA LEU A 4 27.65 -3.67 32.61
C LEU A 4 27.27 -4.93 31.82
N PRO A 5 27.43 -6.13 32.45
CA PRO A 5 27.58 -7.39 31.75
C PRO A 5 26.28 -8.18 31.59
N ILE A 6 26.31 -9.08 30.60
CA ILE A 6 25.33 -10.12 30.32
C ILE A 6 25.54 -11.28 31.31
N PRO A 7 24.53 -11.91 31.93
CA PRO A 7 24.67 -13.20 32.52
C PRO A 7 24.27 -14.36 31.61
N TYR A 8 25.19 -15.29 31.53
CA TYR A 8 25.13 -16.67 31.08
C TYR A 8 23.90 -17.43 31.55
N TYR A 9 23.31 -18.22 30.63
CA TYR A 9 22.57 -19.44 30.97
C TYR A 9 23.03 -20.55 30.01
N GLU A 10 24.16 -21.15 30.31
CA GLU A 10 24.50 -22.52 29.92
C GLU A 10 24.59 -23.39 31.18
N SER A 11 24.23 -24.66 31.00
CA SER A 11 24.39 -25.78 31.94
C SER A 11 23.17 -26.19 32.74
N PHE A 12 22.35 -27.04 32.13
CA PHE A 12 21.67 -28.13 32.86
C PHE A 12 21.16 -29.22 31.88
N MET A 13 22.07 -30.00 31.31
CA MET A 13 21.76 -31.28 30.63
C MET A 13 22.99 -32.17 30.57
N HIS A 14 23.40 -32.70 31.70
CA HIS A 14 24.20 -33.93 31.74
C HIS A 14 24.05 -34.55 33.14
N HIS A 15 23.36 -35.62 33.19
CA HIS A 15 23.43 -36.78 34.04
C HIS A 15 22.05 -37.38 34.29
N ILE A 16 21.71 -38.38 33.54
CA ILE A 16 21.10 -39.64 33.97
C ILE A 16 21.26 -40.61 32.76
N LEU A 17 22.38 -41.27 32.74
CA LEU A 17 22.52 -42.53 32.00
C LEU A 17 22.97 -43.60 33.02
N LEU A 18 22.38 -44.77 32.86
CA LEU A 18 22.74 -46.05 33.38
C LEU A 18 22.16 -46.45 34.75
N SER A 19 21.02 -47.17 34.67
CA SER A 19 20.93 -48.50 35.33
C SER A 19 19.69 -49.24 34.86
N GLY A 20 19.92 -50.32 34.17
CA GLY A 20 19.26 -51.59 34.03
C GLY A 20 17.73 -51.70 34.21
N TYR A 21 17.05 -52.20 33.18
CA TYR A 21 16.24 -53.43 33.34
C TYR A 21 15.95 -54.02 31.94
N LYS A 22 16.26 -55.32 31.88
CA LYS A 22 16.10 -56.20 30.74
C LYS A 22 14.64 -56.48 30.42
N LYS A 23 14.37 -56.63 29.10
CA LYS A 23 13.33 -57.46 28.51
C LYS A 23 11.91 -57.33 29.08
N ILE A 24 11.10 -56.43 28.48
CA ILE A 24 9.69 -56.60 28.40
C ILE A 24 9.28 -56.41 26.89
N SER A 25 8.56 -57.44 26.48
CA SER A 25 8.15 -57.79 25.14
C SER A 25 7.73 -56.66 24.19
N LEU A 26 8.20 -56.81 22.97
CA LEU A 26 7.80 -56.12 21.75
C LEU A 26 6.34 -56.30 21.33
N VAL A 27 5.48 -56.85 22.16
CA VAL A 27 4.08 -57.19 21.86
C VAL A 27 3.07 -56.18 22.43
N VAL A 28 3.47 -55.34 23.38
CA VAL A 28 2.58 -54.32 23.99
C VAL A 28 2.65 -52.97 23.28
N LEU A 29 3.61 -52.73 22.36
CA LEU A 29 3.73 -51.49 21.64
C LEU A 29 2.86 -51.39 20.36
N LEU A 30 2.11 -52.45 20.03
CA LEU A 30 1.26 -52.50 18.84
C LEU A 30 -0.23 -52.43 19.13
N ALA A 31 -0.63 -52.26 20.38
CA ALA A 31 -2.06 -52.28 20.80
C ALA A 31 -2.58 -50.90 21.31
N THR A 32 -1.80 -49.82 21.25
CA THR A 32 -2.26 -48.48 21.65
C THR A 32 -2.07 -47.42 20.58
N ILE A 33 -2.17 -47.80 19.28
CA ILE A 33 -2.61 -46.85 18.28
C ILE A 33 -4.12 -46.74 18.44
N GLN A 34 -4.54 -46.12 19.54
CA GLN A 34 -5.88 -45.58 19.62
C GLN A 34 -5.98 -44.54 18.48
N LEU A 35 -6.91 -44.80 17.60
CA LEU A 35 -7.48 -43.84 16.67
C LEU A 35 -7.75 -42.53 17.42
N VAL A 36 -6.78 -41.66 17.50
CA VAL A 36 -7.01 -40.24 17.73
C VAL A 36 -7.77 -39.82 16.46
N PRO A 37 -9.04 -39.47 16.55
CA PRO A 37 -9.71 -38.89 15.41
C PRO A 37 -8.89 -37.64 15.08
N VAL A 38 -8.16 -37.66 13.96
CA VAL A 38 -7.62 -36.44 13.38
C VAL A 38 -8.89 -35.66 13.00
N HIS A 39 -9.31 -34.81 13.93
CA HIS A 39 -10.22 -33.74 13.60
C HIS A 39 -9.41 -32.86 12.64
N ILE A 40 -9.50 -33.17 11.35
CA ILE A 40 -9.24 -32.19 10.31
C ILE A 40 -10.31 -31.13 10.58
N ALA A 41 -9.94 -30.14 11.37
CA ALA A 41 -10.68 -28.91 11.40
C ALA A 41 -10.59 -28.37 9.96
N PHE A 42 -11.53 -28.76 9.12
CA PHE A 42 -11.90 -27.93 7.99
C PHE A 42 -12.19 -26.58 8.63
N SER A 43 -11.27 -25.66 8.50
CA SER A 43 -11.57 -24.25 8.64
C SER A 43 -12.70 -24.06 7.63
N ALA A 44 -13.94 -24.01 8.10
CA ALA A 44 -15.05 -23.62 7.26
C ALA A 44 -14.62 -22.28 6.66
N GLU A 45 -14.41 -22.28 5.37
CA GLU A 45 -14.17 -21.07 4.61
C GLU A 45 -15.39 -20.20 4.93
N VAL A 46 -15.19 -19.19 5.77
CA VAL A 46 -16.28 -18.28 6.13
C VAL A 46 -16.54 -17.48 4.87
N GLU A 47 -17.47 -17.95 4.06
CA GLU A 47 -17.94 -17.25 2.88
C GLU A 47 -18.51 -15.90 3.35
N LEU A 48 -17.79 -14.83 3.06
CA LEU A 48 -18.22 -13.48 3.40
C LEU A 48 -19.46 -13.14 2.58
N ARG A 49 -20.59 -13.04 3.27
CA ARG A 49 -21.84 -12.65 2.62
C ARG A 49 -21.81 -11.16 2.27
N PRO A 50 -22.37 -10.75 1.12
CA PRO A 50 -22.43 -9.35 0.70
C PRO A 50 -22.99 -8.40 1.77
N GLU A 51 -23.98 -8.87 2.54
CA GLU A 51 -24.61 -8.09 3.61
C GLU A 51 -23.63 -7.80 4.76
N GLN A 52 -22.72 -8.71 5.07
CA GLN A 52 -21.70 -8.50 6.10
C GLN A 52 -20.71 -7.42 5.68
N ILE A 53 -20.32 -7.40 4.39
CA ILE A 53 -19.44 -6.38 3.83
C ILE A 53 -20.14 -5.02 3.84
N SER A 54 -21.38 -4.96 3.36
CA SER A 54 -22.18 -3.73 3.35
C SER A 54 -22.37 -3.15 4.76
N ASN A 55 -22.70 -4.01 5.73
CA ASN A 55 -22.84 -3.61 7.13
C ASN A 55 -21.52 -3.07 7.71
N ALA A 56 -20.38 -3.69 7.40
CA ALA A 56 -19.07 -3.22 7.85
C ALA A 56 -18.74 -1.84 7.26
N ILE A 57 -19.03 -1.61 5.98
CA ILE A 57 -18.86 -0.31 5.32
C ILE A 57 -19.74 0.75 5.98
N GLU A 58 -21.03 0.45 6.20
CA GLU A 58 -21.97 1.37 6.84
C GLU A 58 -21.55 1.74 8.28
N GLN A 59 -21.07 0.76 9.05
CA GLN A 59 -20.56 1.00 10.40
C GLN A 59 -19.31 1.91 10.37
N ALA A 60 -18.37 1.64 9.47
CA ALA A 60 -17.15 2.44 9.31
C ALA A 60 -17.49 3.87 8.86
N LYS A 61 -18.37 4.03 7.88
CA LYS A 61 -18.88 5.33 7.41
C LYS A 61 -19.48 6.13 8.55
N ASN A 62 -20.43 5.55 9.30
CA ASN A 62 -21.09 6.18 10.41
C ASN A 62 -20.12 6.53 11.55
N TRP A 63 -19.10 5.70 11.77
CA TRP A 63 -18.06 6.01 12.76
C TRP A 63 -17.24 7.21 12.32
N LEU A 64 -16.79 7.26 11.06
CA LEU A 64 -16.02 8.39 10.51
C LEU A 64 -16.82 9.70 10.62
N LEU A 65 -18.08 9.71 10.22
CA LEU A 65 -18.92 10.89 10.28
C LEU A 65 -19.06 11.45 11.72
N ARG A 66 -19.18 10.55 12.73
CA ARG A 66 -19.23 10.96 14.14
C ARG A 66 -17.91 11.52 14.68
N GLN A 67 -16.78 11.24 14.04
CA GLN A 67 -15.45 11.75 14.46
C GLN A 67 -15.09 13.10 13.85
N GLN A 68 -15.94 13.64 12.97
CA GLN A 68 -15.67 14.93 12.35
C GLN A 68 -15.65 16.05 13.40
N SER A 69 -14.62 16.88 13.34
CA SER A 69 -14.49 18.08 14.15
C SER A 69 -15.47 19.17 13.66
N PRO A 70 -15.85 20.17 14.51
CA PRO A 70 -16.79 21.23 14.13
C PRO A 70 -16.36 22.03 12.88
N ASN A 71 -15.06 22.14 12.61
CA ASN A 71 -14.52 22.82 11.43
C ASN A 71 -14.47 21.95 10.16
N GLY A 72 -14.98 20.72 10.20
CA GLY A 72 -15.02 19.83 9.04
C GLY A 72 -13.79 18.92 8.87
N THR A 73 -12.86 18.92 9.84
CA THR A 73 -11.63 18.12 9.77
C THR A 73 -11.71 16.85 10.60
N TRP A 74 -10.74 15.95 10.39
CA TRP A 74 -10.46 14.81 11.26
C TRP A 74 -9.08 14.95 11.89
N LYS A 75 -8.97 14.56 13.16
CA LYS A 75 -7.69 14.60 13.88
C LYS A 75 -6.70 13.63 13.27
N SER A 76 -5.47 14.09 13.02
CA SER A 76 -4.35 13.22 12.71
C SER A 76 -3.73 12.66 13.99
N ALA A 77 -3.24 11.42 13.92
CA ALA A 77 -2.44 10.83 15.00
C ALA A 77 -1.10 11.56 15.20
N MET A 78 -0.60 12.22 14.17
CA MET A 78 0.66 12.97 14.15
C MET A 78 0.42 14.47 14.34
N ARG A 79 -0.45 14.98 15.00
CA ARG A 79 -0.73 16.33 15.56
C ARG A 79 -0.01 17.55 14.94
N THR A 80 0.36 17.54 13.65
CA THR A 80 0.82 18.74 12.95
C THR A 80 -0.28 19.27 12.04
N ASP A 81 -0.32 20.55 11.77
CA ASP A 81 -1.34 21.15 10.90
C ASP A 81 -1.28 20.54 9.50
N GLU A 82 -0.10 20.27 8.97
CA GLU A 82 0.10 19.59 7.67
C GLU A 82 -0.52 18.19 7.66
N THR A 83 -0.34 17.41 8.72
CA THR A 83 -0.91 16.05 8.80
C THR A 83 -2.43 16.02 8.93
N VAL A 84 -3.05 17.13 9.38
CA VAL A 84 -4.51 17.28 9.41
C VAL A 84 -5.09 17.36 8.00
N VAL A 85 -4.39 18.02 7.06
CA VAL A 85 -4.81 18.07 5.64
C VAL A 85 -4.85 16.67 5.05
N GLY A 86 -3.76 15.93 5.17
CA GLY A 86 -3.69 14.55 4.68
C GLY A 86 -4.73 13.63 5.32
N ALA A 87 -4.91 13.71 6.65
CA ALA A 87 -5.90 12.90 7.36
C ALA A 87 -7.33 13.22 6.92
N THR A 88 -7.68 14.50 6.80
CA THR A 88 -9.00 14.94 6.35
C THR A 88 -9.26 14.51 4.91
N ALA A 89 -8.29 14.69 4.00
CA ALA A 89 -8.39 14.25 2.62
C ALA A 89 -8.56 12.73 2.50
N LEU A 90 -7.83 11.95 3.30
CA LEU A 90 -7.97 10.49 3.34
C LEU A 90 -9.36 10.05 3.78
N VAL A 91 -9.95 10.73 4.79
CA VAL A 91 -11.31 10.42 5.25
C VAL A 91 -12.34 10.83 4.19
N VAL A 92 -12.20 12.00 3.56
CA VAL A 92 -13.06 12.40 2.43
C VAL A 92 -13.01 11.36 1.31
N LEU A 93 -11.82 10.89 0.93
CA LEU A 93 -11.63 9.85 -0.06
C LEU A 93 -12.31 8.53 0.34
N ALA A 94 -12.20 8.13 1.62
CA ALA A 94 -12.84 6.93 2.14
C ALA A 94 -14.37 7.05 2.14
N LEU A 95 -14.93 8.18 2.57
CA LEU A 95 -16.37 8.44 2.57
C LEU A 95 -16.93 8.47 1.15
N ALA A 96 -16.25 9.11 0.20
CA ALA A 96 -16.64 9.13 -1.20
C ALA A 96 -16.65 7.71 -1.81
N ASN A 97 -15.64 6.89 -1.53
CA ASN A 97 -15.62 5.48 -1.93
C ASN A 97 -16.73 4.63 -1.26
N ALA A 98 -17.17 5.03 -0.06
CA ALA A 98 -18.30 4.41 0.63
C ALA A 98 -19.67 4.95 0.16
N GLY A 99 -19.70 5.76 -0.91
CA GLY A 99 -20.92 6.27 -1.53
C GLY A 99 -21.56 7.46 -0.81
N VAL A 100 -20.81 8.19 0.02
CA VAL A 100 -21.30 9.43 0.63
C VAL A 100 -21.25 10.53 -0.43
N ASP A 101 -22.40 11.18 -0.64
CA ASP A 101 -22.54 12.25 -1.62
C ASP A 101 -21.72 13.49 -1.25
N ALA A 102 -21.19 14.17 -2.26
CA ALA A 102 -20.48 15.44 -2.08
C ALA A 102 -21.35 16.52 -1.42
N ASP A 103 -22.66 16.44 -1.61
CA ASP A 103 -23.64 17.35 -1.07
C ASP A 103 -24.03 17.09 0.40
N GLU A 104 -23.61 15.96 0.96
CA GLU A 104 -23.77 15.68 2.39
C GLU A 104 -23.12 16.78 3.24
N PRO A 105 -23.78 17.31 4.28
CA PRO A 105 -23.25 18.42 5.05
C PRO A 105 -21.83 18.23 5.59
N ALA A 106 -21.49 17.00 6.02
CA ALA A 106 -20.16 16.67 6.48
C ALA A 106 -19.12 16.75 5.37
N MET A 107 -19.47 16.24 4.16
CA MET A 107 -18.60 16.30 2.98
C MET A 107 -18.40 17.73 2.49
N LYS A 108 -19.48 18.52 2.37
CA LYS A 108 -19.40 19.93 2.00
C LYS A 108 -18.46 20.72 2.90
N LYS A 109 -18.58 20.54 4.22
CA LYS A 109 -17.74 21.22 5.21
C LYS A 109 -16.26 20.87 5.02
N SER A 110 -15.96 19.58 4.83
CA SER A 110 -14.59 19.12 4.63
C SER A 110 -14.01 19.61 3.30
N LEU A 111 -14.78 19.54 2.21
CA LEU A 111 -14.34 19.99 0.89
C LEU A 111 -14.08 21.50 0.89
N THR A 112 -14.92 22.30 1.54
CA THR A 112 -14.69 23.74 1.70
C THR A 112 -13.37 23.99 2.44
N TRP A 113 -13.18 23.31 3.57
CA TRP A 113 -11.93 23.44 4.34
C TRP A 113 -10.71 22.98 3.53
N LEU A 114 -10.77 21.84 2.84
CA LEU A 114 -9.65 21.33 2.03
C LEU A 114 -9.26 22.29 0.90
N ARG A 115 -10.21 22.98 0.26
CA ARG A 115 -9.93 23.96 -0.80
C ARG A 115 -9.14 25.17 -0.34
N GLU A 116 -9.24 25.51 0.93
CA GLU A 116 -8.51 26.63 1.55
C GLU A 116 -7.06 26.26 1.92
N GLN A 117 -6.72 24.95 1.89
CA GLN A 117 -5.41 24.50 2.29
C GLN A 117 -4.39 24.48 1.15
N THR A 118 -3.14 24.80 1.49
CA THR A 118 -1.99 24.68 0.59
C THR A 118 -0.92 23.85 1.29
N PRO A 119 -1.04 22.52 1.28
CA PRO A 119 -0.10 21.64 1.94
C PRO A 119 1.28 21.68 1.25
N THR A 120 2.33 21.36 2.01
CA THR A 120 3.73 21.41 1.58
C THR A 120 4.48 20.10 1.81
N ASP A 121 3.78 19.04 2.17
CA ASP A 121 4.32 17.69 2.26
C ASP A 121 3.70 16.76 1.21
N THR A 122 4.46 15.75 0.79
CA THR A 122 4.08 14.83 -0.30
C THR A 122 2.78 14.09 -0.02
N TYR A 123 2.56 13.61 1.21
CA TYR A 123 1.34 12.90 1.57
C TYR A 123 0.10 13.79 1.49
N SER A 124 0.16 14.97 2.12
CA SER A 124 -0.98 15.88 2.18
C SER A 124 -1.35 16.44 0.82
N VAL A 125 -0.35 16.82 0.00
CA VAL A 125 -0.57 17.27 -1.39
C VAL A 125 -1.22 16.14 -2.21
N SER A 126 -0.67 14.94 -2.13
CA SER A 126 -1.18 13.79 -2.91
C SER A 126 -2.58 13.38 -2.49
N LEU A 127 -2.87 13.33 -1.18
CA LEU A 127 -4.19 12.94 -0.68
C LEU A 127 -5.25 14.01 -0.96
N GLN A 128 -4.91 15.30 -0.82
CA GLN A 128 -5.79 16.40 -1.23
C GLN A 128 -6.13 16.29 -2.73
N THR A 129 -5.12 16.02 -3.56
CA THR A 129 -5.32 15.83 -5.00
C THR A 129 -6.26 14.66 -5.30
N GLN A 130 -6.02 13.49 -4.70
CA GLN A 130 -6.87 12.32 -4.89
C GLN A 130 -8.32 12.58 -4.45
N ALA A 131 -8.52 13.21 -3.28
CA ALA A 131 -9.85 13.49 -2.76
C ALA A 131 -10.64 14.47 -3.64
N LEU A 132 -10.01 15.57 -4.07
CA LEU A 132 -10.65 16.57 -4.91
C LEU A 132 -10.87 16.06 -6.34
N ALA A 133 -9.92 15.32 -6.90
CA ALA A 133 -10.07 14.68 -8.21
C ALA A 133 -11.22 13.67 -8.25
N MET A 134 -11.44 12.94 -7.16
CA MET A 134 -12.53 11.98 -7.07
C MET A 134 -13.90 12.64 -6.93
N VAL A 135 -14.00 13.71 -6.12
CA VAL A 135 -15.30 14.27 -5.74
C VAL A 135 -15.76 15.37 -6.68
N SER A 136 -14.87 16.27 -7.09
CA SER A 136 -15.25 17.47 -7.85
C SER A 136 -14.16 17.92 -8.85
N PRO A 137 -13.72 17.04 -9.77
CA PRO A 137 -12.56 17.30 -10.63
C PRO A 137 -12.65 18.58 -11.45
N LYS A 138 -13.83 18.92 -11.96
CA LYS A 138 -14.02 20.12 -12.77
C LYS A 138 -13.96 21.40 -11.93
N GLN A 139 -14.57 21.39 -10.75
CA GLN A 139 -14.59 22.53 -9.85
C GLN A 139 -13.21 22.83 -9.30
N ASP A 140 -12.44 21.78 -9.00
CA ASP A 140 -11.15 21.88 -8.30
C ASP A 140 -9.94 21.82 -9.22
N LEU A 141 -10.12 21.92 -10.54
CA LEU A 141 -9.06 21.75 -11.54
C LEU A 141 -7.83 22.64 -11.25
N ALA A 142 -8.03 23.90 -10.86
CA ALA A 142 -6.91 24.80 -10.54
C ALA A 142 -6.09 24.34 -9.31
N ILE A 143 -6.74 23.72 -8.33
CA ILE A 143 -6.06 23.13 -7.16
C ILE A 143 -5.30 21.88 -7.60
N LEU A 144 -5.91 21.03 -8.44
CA LEU A 144 -5.28 19.83 -8.96
C LEU A 144 -4.04 20.17 -9.79
N GLU A 145 -4.10 21.21 -10.65
CA GLU A 145 -2.94 21.70 -11.40
C GLU A 145 -1.84 22.25 -10.50
N ARG A 146 -2.18 23.03 -9.48
CA ARG A 146 -1.22 23.54 -8.49
C ARG A 146 -0.50 22.38 -7.79
N ASN A 147 -1.25 21.40 -7.32
CA ASN A 147 -0.72 20.26 -6.59
C ASN A 147 0.13 19.36 -7.50
N ALA A 148 -0.30 19.13 -8.72
CA ALA A 148 0.46 18.38 -9.70
C ALA A 148 1.82 19.03 -9.99
N ARG A 149 1.85 20.35 -10.25
CA ARG A 149 3.11 21.10 -10.41
C ARG A 149 3.99 20.99 -9.18
N TRP A 150 3.42 21.10 -7.98
CA TRP A 150 4.17 20.93 -6.74
C TRP A 150 4.84 19.55 -6.67
N LEU A 151 4.10 18.47 -6.99
CA LEU A 151 4.64 17.11 -7.00
C LEU A 151 5.71 16.94 -8.08
N GLU A 152 5.52 17.47 -9.29
CA GLU A 152 6.52 17.44 -10.35
C GLU A 152 7.82 18.14 -9.93
N ASP A 153 7.72 19.33 -9.35
CA ASP A 153 8.85 20.12 -8.87
C ASP A 153 9.60 19.45 -7.71
N ARG A 154 8.95 18.58 -6.96
CA ARG A 154 9.53 17.86 -5.81
C ARG A 154 10.02 16.46 -6.14
N GLN A 155 9.88 16.02 -7.38
CA GLN A 155 10.48 14.75 -7.80
C GLN A 155 12.00 14.79 -7.59
N SER A 156 12.53 13.77 -6.92
CA SER A 156 13.94 13.68 -6.55
C SER A 156 14.83 13.53 -7.79
N ASN A 157 16.01 14.13 -7.74
CA ASN A 157 17.02 14.12 -8.80
C ASN A 157 18.41 13.75 -8.31
N GLY A 158 18.55 13.33 -7.06
CA GLY A 158 19.81 12.88 -6.47
C GLY A 158 20.22 11.48 -6.96
N PRO A 159 21.50 11.12 -6.79
CA PRO A 159 21.99 9.78 -7.15
C PRO A 159 21.23 8.67 -6.42
N GLY A 160 20.78 7.65 -7.15
CA GLY A 160 20.07 6.50 -6.62
C GLY A 160 18.63 6.75 -6.16
N VAL A 161 18.14 8.00 -6.23
CA VAL A 161 16.79 8.38 -5.82
C VAL A 161 16.01 9.15 -6.89
N THR A 162 16.64 9.38 -8.05
CA THR A 162 16.03 10.10 -9.17
C THR A 162 14.71 9.43 -9.59
N GLY A 163 13.62 10.19 -9.57
CA GLY A 163 12.29 9.71 -9.95
C GLY A 163 11.39 9.34 -8.77
N GLY A 164 11.93 9.31 -7.54
CA GLY A 164 11.16 9.13 -6.32
C GLY A 164 10.79 10.44 -5.64
N TRP A 165 10.18 10.36 -4.44
CA TRP A 165 9.82 11.51 -3.59
C TRP A 165 10.18 11.27 -2.14
N SER A 166 10.34 12.35 -1.39
CA SER A 166 10.56 12.40 0.05
C SER A 166 9.48 13.27 0.72
N TYR A 167 9.54 13.41 2.04
CA TYR A 167 8.51 14.10 2.85
C TYR A 167 8.35 15.60 2.55
N GLY A 168 9.33 16.28 2.05
CA GLY A 168 9.26 17.72 1.91
C GLY A 168 10.02 18.24 0.70
N ALA A 169 10.60 19.43 0.86
CA ALA A 169 11.28 20.13 -0.22
C ALA A 169 12.61 19.49 -0.67
N ASN A 170 13.14 18.53 0.09
CA ASN A 170 14.43 17.91 -0.21
C ASN A 170 14.32 16.93 -1.37
N ARG A 171 14.94 17.26 -2.51
CA ARG A 171 14.98 16.45 -3.72
C ARG A 171 16.17 15.48 -3.78
N SER A 172 17.03 15.47 -2.76
CA SER A 172 18.17 14.55 -2.68
C SER A 172 17.86 13.21 -2.03
N GLY A 173 16.66 13.04 -1.47
CA GLY A 173 16.18 11.81 -0.84
C GLY A 173 14.91 11.30 -1.48
N ALA A 174 14.64 10.01 -1.31
CA ALA A 174 13.35 9.38 -1.65
C ALA A 174 13.09 8.19 -0.73
N ASP A 175 11.81 7.93 -0.48
CA ASP A 175 11.34 6.68 0.07
C ASP A 175 10.11 6.17 -0.70
N ASN A 176 9.89 4.87 -0.63
CA ASN A 176 8.86 4.23 -1.43
C ASN A 176 7.44 4.58 -0.98
N SER A 177 7.23 4.98 0.27
CA SER A 177 5.91 5.38 0.73
C SER A 177 5.50 6.75 0.19
N ASN A 178 6.37 7.75 0.28
CA ASN A 178 6.13 9.06 -0.34
C ASN A 178 6.03 8.96 -1.87
N SER A 179 6.91 8.17 -2.50
CA SER A 179 6.91 7.97 -3.95
C SER A 179 5.61 7.35 -4.45
N GLN A 180 5.04 6.38 -3.72
CA GLN A 180 3.73 5.82 -4.05
C GLN A 180 2.63 6.88 -3.99
N PHE A 181 2.56 7.66 -2.91
CA PHE A 181 1.51 8.67 -2.77
C PHE A 181 1.63 9.76 -3.84
N ALA A 182 2.83 10.21 -4.17
CA ALA A 182 3.05 11.17 -5.25
C ALA A 182 2.52 10.64 -6.59
N ILE A 183 2.83 9.39 -6.95
CA ILE A 183 2.34 8.75 -8.17
C ILE A 183 0.81 8.65 -8.17
N LEU A 184 0.20 8.26 -7.06
CA LEU A 184 -1.27 8.19 -6.94
C LEU A 184 -1.91 9.57 -7.12
N GLY A 185 -1.34 10.61 -6.51
CA GLY A 185 -1.82 11.99 -6.67
C GLY A 185 -1.72 12.48 -8.12
N LEU A 186 -0.57 12.29 -8.77
CA LEU A 186 -0.35 12.67 -10.16
C LEU A 186 -1.27 11.89 -11.12
N HIS A 187 -1.47 10.60 -10.88
CA HIS A 187 -2.36 9.76 -11.67
C HIS A 187 -3.80 10.27 -11.62
N GLU A 188 -4.32 10.54 -10.43
CA GLU A 188 -5.69 11.05 -10.30
C GLU A 188 -5.82 12.49 -10.85
N ALA A 189 -4.81 13.34 -10.72
CA ALA A 189 -4.78 14.64 -11.37
C ALA A 189 -4.85 14.51 -12.91
N GLN A 190 -4.06 13.61 -13.49
CA GLN A 190 -4.09 13.38 -14.94
C GLN A 190 -5.43 12.83 -15.41
N ARG A 191 -6.04 11.92 -14.68
CA ARG A 191 -7.40 11.43 -14.97
C ARG A 191 -8.46 12.52 -14.87
N ALA A 192 -8.24 13.51 -14.02
CA ALA A 192 -9.09 14.70 -13.90
C ALA A 192 -8.87 15.74 -15.03
N GLY A 193 -7.89 15.53 -15.92
CA GLY A 193 -7.60 16.38 -17.07
C GLY A 193 -6.36 17.27 -16.96
N VAL A 194 -5.62 17.18 -15.84
CA VAL A 194 -4.35 17.92 -15.67
C VAL A 194 -3.27 17.31 -16.56
N GLN A 195 -2.52 18.15 -17.24
CA GLN A 195 -1.37 17.71 -18.04
C GLN A 195 -0.16 17.50 -17.14
N ILE A 196 0.36 16.27 -17.11
CA ILE A 196 1.56 15.88 -16.36
C ILE A 196 2.74 15.74 -17.33
N ASN A 197 3.92 16.25 -16.93
CA ASN A 197 5.13 16.10 -17.71
C ASN A 197 5.50 14.62 -17.91
N PRO A 198 5.57 14.12 -19.16
CA PRO A 198 5.84 12.71 -19.44
C PRO A 198 7.16 12.19 -18.85
N ASN A 199 8.13 13.09 -18.61
CA ASN A 199 9.40 12.69 -17.99
C ASN A 199 9.23 12.27 -16.52
N VAL A 200 8.23 12.79 -15.82
CA VAL A 200 7.92 12.40 -14.43
C VAL A 200 7.60 10.91 -14.38
N TRP A 201 6.77 10.42 -15.27
CA TRP A 201 6.41 9.01 -15.38
C TRP A 201 7.60 8.12 -15.72
N LYS A 202 8.41 8.53 -16.72
CA LYS A 202 9.61 7.79 -17.13
C LYS A 202 10.66 7.68 -16.02
N LEU A 203 10.88 8.75 -15.27
CA LEU A 203 11.82 8.75 -14.16
C LEU A 203 11.30 7.90 -13.00
N SER A 204 10.01 7.99 -12.70
CA SER A 204 9.39 7.16 -11.67
C SER A 204 9.42 5.68 -12.01
N GLN A 205 9.12 5.31 -13.25
CA GLN A 205 9.22 3.91 -13.69
C GLN A 205 10.62 3.36 -13.42
N LYS A 206 11.65 4.07 -13.86
CA LYS A 206 13.06 3.68 -13.64
C LYS A 206 13.41 3.57 -12.16
N TYR A 207 12.91 4.50 -11.35
CA TYR A 207 13.11 4.46 -9.89
C TYR A 207 12.52 3.20 -9.28
N TRP A 208 11.27 2.87 -9.60
CA TRP A 208 10.60 1.69 -9.05
C TRP A 208 11.18 0.38 -9.55
N GLU A 209 11.60 0.31 -10.81
CA GLU A 209 12.33 -0.84 -11.37
C GLU A 209 13.67 -1.06 -10.65
N ALA A 210 14.45 0.01 -10.47
CA ALA A 210 15.74 -0.04 -9.79
C ALA A 210 15.62 -0.32 -8.27
N ALA A 211 14.52 0.09 -7.64
CA ALA A 211 14.25 -0.13 -6.22
C ALA A 211 13.76 -1.55 -5.90
N GLN A 212 13.39 -2.34 -6.92
CA GLN A 212 12.94 -3.72 -6.71
C GLN A 212 14.10 -4.61 -6.24
N ARG A 213 13.80 -5.43 -5.26
CA ARG A 213 14.73 -6.41 -4.73
C ARG A 213 14.78 -7.67 -5.60
N LEU A 214 15.86 -8.44 -5.47
CA LEU A 214 16.03 -9.69 -6.22
C LEU A 214 14.93 -10.73 -5.97
N ASP A 215 14.29 -10.69 -4.81
CA ASP A 215 13.17 -11.57 -4.47
C ASP A 215 11.81 -11.09 -5.03
N GLY A 216 11.79 -9.95 -5.73
CA GLY A 216 10.60 -9.35 -6.32
C GLY A 216 9.86 -8.36 -5.39
N SER A 217 10.29 -8.23 -4.14
CA SER A 217 9.67 -7.30 -3.18
C SER A 217 10.24 -5.88 -3.28
N TRP A 218 9.64 -4.95 -2.51
CA TRP A 218 10.20 -3.62 -2.25
C TRP A 218 10.34 -3.39 -0.75
N SER A 219 11.38 -2.67 -0.38
CA SER A 219 11.64 -2.17 0.97
C SER A 219 11.20 -0.70 1.12
N TYR A 220 11.30 -0.13 2.33
CA TYR A 220 10.93 1.26 2.57
C TYR A 220 11.80 2.26 1.79
N THR A 221 13.11 2.00 1.69
CA THR A 221 14.05 2.80 0.88
C THR A 221 14.67 1.94 -0.21
N ALA A 222 14.94 2.52 -1.37
CA ALA A 222 15.67 1.85 -2.44
C ALA A 222 17.01 1.32 -1.94
N GLY A 223 17.26 0.02 -2.13
CA GLY A 223 18.50 -0.64 -1.72
C GLY A 223 18.65 -0.89 -0.21
N GLY A 224 17.71 -0.50 0.65
CA GLY A 224 17.79 -0.63 2.11
C GLY A 224 16.73 -1.52 2.73
N GLY A 225 17.12 -2.26 3.78
CA GLY A 225 16.18 -3.05 4.60
C GLY A 225 15.58 -4.28 3.92
N SER A 226 14.60 -4.90 4.57
CA SER A 226 13.84 -6.05 4.05
C SER A 226 12.62 -5.57 3.26
N GLY A 227 12.21 -6.36 2.27
CA GLY A 227 10.94 -6.16 1.60
C GLY A 227 9.76 -6.38 2.55
N THR A 228 8.70 -5.61 2.36
CA THR A 228 7.46 -5.74 3.15
C THR A 228 6.24 -5.80 2.26
N GLY A 229 5.15 -6.35 2.76
CA GLY A 229 3.89 -6.42 2.03
C GLY A 229 3.39 -5.04 1.60
N SER A 230 3.44 -4.06 2.50
CA SER A 230 3.01 -2.68 2.21
C SER A 230 3.84 -2.04 1.10
N MET A 231 5.16 -2.16 1.14
CA MET A 231 6.03 -1.58 0.11
C MET A 231 5.98 -2.36 -1.19
N THR A 232 5.74 -3.67 -1.14
CA THR A 232 5.55 -4.48 -2.35
C THR A 232 4.23 -4.10 -3.05
N CYS A 233 3.16 -3.89 -2.31
CA CYS A 233 1.93 -3.33 -2.87
C CYS A 233 2.16 -1.94 -3.48
N ALA A 234 2.95 -1.09 -2.82
CA ALA A 234 3.34 0.23 -3.32
C ALA A 234 4.08 0.13 -4.67
N GLY A 235 5.07 -0.77 -4.76
CA GLY A 235 5.83 -1.01 -5.98
C GLY A 235 4.96 -1.52 -7.13
N ILE A 236 4.12 -2.53 -6.87
CA ILE A 236 3.19 -3.08 -7.88
C ILE A 236 2.27 -1.98 -8.43
N ALA A 237 1.62 -1.21 -7.54
CA ALA A 237 0.71 -0.14 -7.94
C ALA A 237 1.45 0.95 -8.76
N SER A 238 2.66 1.32 -8.34
CA SER A 238 3.44 2.36 -8.99
C SER A 238 3.97 1.91 -10.36
N ILE A 239 4.45 0.67 -10.50
CA ILE A 239 4.85 0.10 -11.79
C ILE A 239 3.64 0.04 -12.73
N TRP A 240 2.48 -0.41 -12.23
CA TRP A 240 1.27 -0.48 -13.04
C TRP A 240 0.87 0.90 -13.59
N ILE A 241 0.83 1.92 -12.73
CA ILE A 241 0.49 3.30 -13.12
C ILE A 241 1.53 3.88 -14.09
N THR A 242 2.82 3.71 -13.80
CA THR A 242 3.85 4.28 -14.68
C THR A 242 3.86 3.61 -16.05
N ASN A 243 3.61 2.30 -16.14
CA ASN A 243 3.44 1.61 -17.41
C ASN A 243 2.29 2.22 -18.22
N GLU A 244 1.13 2.44 -17.61
CA GLU A 244 -0.03 3.08 -18.29
C GLU A 244 0.34 4.42 -18.96
N HIS A 245 1.24 5.19 -18.35
CA HIS A 245 1.62 6.52 -18.83
C HIS A 245 2.90 6.54 -19.70
N THR A 246 3.69 5.47 -19.73
CA THR A 246 4.94 5.40 -20.50
C THR A 246 4.85 4.49 -21.72
N GLU A 247 3.93 3.52 -21.68
CA GLU A 247 3.75 2.59 -22.79
C GLU A 247 3.00 3.23 -23.94
N ARG A 248 3.40 2.88 -25.17
CA ARG A 248 2.58 3.15 -26.32
C ARG A 248 1.42 2.14 -26.32
N PRO A 249 0.22 2.53 -26.77
CA PRO A 249 -0.88 1.56 -26.91
C PRO A 249 -0.40 0.39 -27.76
N ASP A 250 -0.53 -0.82 -27.24
CA ASP A 250 -0.12 -2.07 -27.92
C ASP A 250 -0.98 -2.39 -29.16
N ALA A 251 -2.02 -1.62 -29.42
CA ALA A 251 -2.91 -1.80 -30.53
C ALA A 251 -2.79 -0.65 -31.54
N PHE A 252 -2.42 -0.96 -32.77
CA PHE A 252 -2.48 -0.04 -33.89
C PHE A 252 -3.65 -0.43 -34.79
N VAL A 253 -4.52 0.53 -35.08
CA VAL A 253 -5.57 0.37 -36.08
C VAL A 253 -5.03 0.86 -37.43
N ASN A 254 -4.91 -0.07 -38.39
CA ASN A 254 -4.56 0.25 -39.75
C ASN A 254 -5.72 -0.18 -40.68
N GLY A 255 -6.59 0.76 -41.02
CA GLY A 255 -7.82 0.46 -41.71
C GLY A 255 -8.76 -0.43 -40.89
N SER A 256 -9.14 -1.59 -41.40
CA SER A 256 -9.96 -2.59 -40.72
C SER A 256 -9.15 -3.57 -39.86
N ASN A 257 -7.82 -3.48 -39.88
CA ASN A 257 -6.96 -4.41 -39.17
C ASN A 257 -6.48 -3.81 -37.83
N ILE A 258 -6.70 -4.55 -36.75
CA ILE A 258 -6.15 -4.26 -35.43
C ILE A 258 -4.90 -5.12 -35.26
N SER A 259 -3.74 -4.49 -35.20
CA SER A 259 -2.47 -5.14 -34.88
C SER A 259 -2.20 -4.96 -33.39
N CYS A 260 -2.33 -6.02 -32.61
CA CYS A 260 -1.87 -6.07 -31.24
C CYS A 260 -0.40 -6.54 -31.26
N CYS A 261 0.54 -5.62 -31.12
CA CYS A 261 1.96 -5.96 -31.06
C CYS A 261 2.36 -6.09 -29.61
N GLY A 262 2.64 -7.29 -29.15
CA GLY A 262 3.22 -7.57 -27.84
C GLY A 262 4.66 -7.05 -27.75
N GLY A 263 4.83 -5.76 -27.65
CA GLY A 263 6.08 -5.05 -27.43
C GLY A 263 6.01 -4.17 -26.19
N GLY A 264 5.19 -4.57 -25.22
CA GLY A 264 5.04 -3.85 -23.95
C GLY A 264 6.34 -3.78 -23.19
N SER A 265 6.52 -2.74 -22.38
CA SER A 265 7.58 -2.60 -21.41
C SER A 265 7.66 -3.86 -20.54
N SER A 266 8.81 -4.08 -19.92
CA SER A 266 9.04 -5.25 -19.09
C SER A 266 7.96 -5.39 -18.02
N THR A 267 7.02 -6.31 -18.18
CA THR A 267 6.07 -6.73 -17.16
C THR A 267 6.75 -7.46 -16.01
N LYS A 268 8.05 -7.78 -16.15
CA LYS A 268 8.82 -8.57 -15.19
C LYS A 268 8.79 -7.99 -13.77
N PRO A 269 9.04 -6.71 -13.52
CA PRO A 269 8.95 -6.15 -12.16
C PRO A 269 7.55 -6.32 -11.55
N LEU A 270 6.51 -6.14 -12.35
CA LEU A 270 5.12 -6.32 -11.93
C LEU A 270 4.84 -7.79 -11.56
N GLU A 271 5.21 -8.73 -12.41
CA GLU A 271 4.98 -10.16 -12.20
C GLU A 271 5.81 -10.72 -11.03
N ASP A 272 7.06 -10.26 -10.86
CA ASP A 272 7.89 -10.66 -9.71
C ASP A 272 7.29 -10.14 -8.39
N GLY A 273 6.79 -8.91 -8.37
CA GLY A 273 6.08 -8.34 -7.22
C GLY A 273 4.81 -9.10 -6.88
N LEU A 274 3.98 -9.38 -7.87
CA LEU A 274 2.74 -10.15 -7.70
C LEU A 274 3.02 -11.58 -7.20
N ARG A 275 4.06 -12.22 -7.72
CA ARG A 275 4.50 -13.54 -7.26
C ARG A 275 4.96 -13.52 -5.81
N TRP A 276 5.74 -12.50 -5.42
CA TRP A 276 6.16 -12.34 -4.04
C TRP A 276 4.96 -12.11 -3.11
N LEU A 277 4.04 -11.22 -3.52
CA LEU A 277 2.84 -10.91 -2.76
C LEU A 277 1.95 -12.14 -2.56
N GLY A 278 1.72 -12.93 -3.60
CA GLY A 278 0.93 -14.17 -3.51
C GLY A 278 1.57 -15.20 -2.57
N LYS A 279 2.90 -15.34 -2.57
CA LYS A 279 3.62 -16.25 -1.65
C LYS A 279 3.58 -15.79 -0.19
N ASN A 280 3.45 -14.50 0.05
CA ASN A 280 3.51 -13.90 1.38
C ASN A 280 2.17 -13.32 1.83
N PHE A 281 1.09 -13.62 1.11
CA PHE A 281 -0.24 -13.05 1.36
C PHE A 281 -0.69 -13.25 2.81
N SER A 282 -1.25 -12.20 3.40
CA SER A 282 -1.86 -12.24 4.73
C SER A 282 -2.85 -11.08 4.85
N VAL A 283 -3.93 -11.27 5.61
CA VAL A 283 -4.88 -10.21 6.00
C VAL A 283 -4.75 -9.83 7.48
N THR A 284 -3.88 -10.51 8.21
CA THR A 284 -3.70 -10.31 9.66
C THR A 284 -2.36 -9.69 10.05
N ARG A 285 -1.42 -9.60 9.11
CA ARG A 285 -0.09 -9.02 9.31
C ARG A 285 0.42 -8.36 8.03
N ASN A 286 1.36 -7.44 8.16
CA ASN A 286 2.13 -6.88 7.05
C ASN A 286 3.38 -7.77 6.84
N PRO A 287 3.42 -8.67 5.84
CA PRO A 287 4.52 -9.62 5.64
C PRO A 287 5.88 -8.93 5.42
N PRO A 288 6.98 -9.54 5.85
CA PRO A 288 7.10 -10.74 6.69
C PRO A 288 6.90 -10.46 8.19
N GLY A 289 6.62 -9.19 8.55
CA GLY A 289 6.52 -8.74 9.93
C GLY A 289 5.17 -8.99 10.60
N GLY A 290 4.92 -8.22 11.67
CA GLY A 290 3.70 -8.28 12.49
C GLY A 290 2.59 -7.33 12.01
N GLN A 291 1.86 -6.77 12.98
CA GLN A 291 0.73 -5.84 12.71
C GLN A 291 1.16 -4.40 12.42
N GLN A 292 2.45 -4.09 12.54
CA GLN A 292 2.95 -2.77 12.19
C GLN A 292 2.64 -2.46 10.73
N TRP A 293 2.02 -1.31 10.49
CA TRP A 293 1.58 -0.87 9.17
C TRP A 293 0.55 -1.79 8.48
N LEU A 294 -0.14 -2.66 9.22
CA LEU A 294 -1.14 -3.58 8.66
C LEU A 294 -2.21 -2.83 7.86
N ARG A 295 -2.76 -1.74 8.39
CA ARG A 295 -3.82 -0.97 7.70
C ARG A 295 -3.32 -0.35 6.40
N TYR A 296 -2.07 0.12 6.38
CA TYR A 296 -1.44 0.63 5.17
C TYR A 296 -1.21 -0.49 4.14
N TYR A 297 -0.81 -1.67 4.61
CA TYR A 297 -0.70 -2.85 3.75
C TYR A 297 -2.06 -3.26 3.15
N LEU A 298 -3.11 -3.32 3.94
CA LEU A 298 -4.45 -3.67 3.45
C LEU A 298 -4.98 -2.65 2.42
N TYR A 299 -4.72 -1.36 2.64
CA TYR A 299 -5.01 -0.32 1.66
C TYR A 299 -4.23 -0.54 0.35
N GLY A 300 -2.95 -0.88 0.44
CA GLY A 300 -2.14 -1.22 -0.74
C GLY A 300 -2.62 -2.48 -1.45
N LEU A 301 -3.03 -3.50 -0.70
CA LEU A 301 -3.54 -4.76 -1.23
C LEU A 301 -4.84 -4.56 -2.03
N GLU A 302 -5.76 -3.73 -1.53
CA GLU A 302 -6.97 -3.34 -2.25
C GLU A 302 -6.63 -2.69 -3.60
N ARG A 303 -5.67 -1.75 -3.61
CA ARG A 303 -5.22 -1.09 -4.83
C ARG A 303 -4.61 -2.05 -5.84
N VAL A 304 -3.75 -2.96 -5.37
CA VAL A 304 -3.17 -4.01 -6.24
C VAL A 304 -4.27 -4.86 -6.88
N GLY A 305 -5.26 -5.30 -6.09
CA GLY A 305 -6.38 -6.07 -6.60
C GLY A 305 -7.17 -5.32 -7.68
N ARG A 306 -7.44 -4.02 -7.46
CA ARG A 306 -8.16 -3.17 -8.43
C ARG A 306 -7.39 -2.94 -9.73
N PHE A 307 -6.10 -2.60 -9.63
CA PHE A 307 -5.28 -2.30 -10.82
C PHE A 307 -4.99 -3.53 -11.66
N THR A 308 -4.70 -4.66 -11.01
CA THR A 308 -4.28 -5.87 -11.73
C THR A 308 -5.42 -6.85 -12.02
N ALA A 309 -6.63 -6.57 -11.51
CA ALA A 309 -7.79 -7.48 -11.56
C ALA A 309 -7.50 -8.89 -11.01
N ARG A 310 -6.49 -9.02 -10.13
CA ARG A 310 -6.11 -10.30 -9.50
C ARG A 310 -6.75 -10.42 -8.13
N ARG A 311 -7.15 -11.66 -7.80
CA ARG A 311 -7.56 -12.07 -6.46
C ARG A 311 -6.41 -12.85 -5.81
N PHE A 312 -6.19 -12.62 -4.53
CA PHE A 312 -5.17 -13.27 -3.72
C PHE A 312 -5.81 -14.21 -2.70
#